data_f2252f8cb855405eb18e1675ca7de588
#
_entry.id   f2252f8cb855405eb18e1675ca7de588
#
_cell.length_a   1.000
_cell.length_b   1.000
_cell.length_c   1.000
_cell.angle_alpha   90.00
_cell.angle_beta   90.00
_cell.angle_gamma   90.00
#
_symmetry.space_group_name_H-M   'P 1'
#
loop_
_entity.id
_entity.type
_entity.pdbx_description
1 polymer ?
#
loop_
_entity_poly.entity_id
_entity_poly.type
_entity_poly.pdbx_seq_one_letter_code
_entity_poly.pdbx_strand_id
1 'polypeptide(L)'
;MIEKISKKKRKPKEEKKGKVEKEKKPKKPAKVKIEKKPAPEIERYFEATGRRKTAVARVRLFTRGEKLFLVNQKPYDLYLPSLELQQIAQSALEKMKCLDRFRIEVKVKGGGFHAQAEAVRHGIARALVIFNPDFRKRLKRAGFLTRDPRMRERKKFGLKRARRAPQWAKR
;
A
#
# COMPACT_ATOMS: atom_id res chain seq x y z
N MET A 1 -5.05 34.05 57.62
CA MET A 1 -3.93 34.74 58.33
C MET A 1 -2.92 35.25 57.29
N ILE A 2 -2.88 36.58 57.17
CA ILE A 2 -1.73 37.50 57.04
C ILE A 2 -0.98 37.38 55.75
N GLU A 3 -1.30 38.21 54.70
CA GLU A 3 -0.78 39.59 54.43
C GLU A 3 0.71 39.75 54.41
N LYS A 4 1.20 40.28 53.27
CA LYS A 4 1.99 41.54 53.07
C LYS A 4 2.50 41.60 51.65
N ILE A 5 2.00 42.41 50.78
CA ILE A 5 2.05 43.86 50.49
C ILE A 5 3.47 44.48 50.63
N SER A 6 3.80 45.13 49.53
CA SER A 6 4.56 46.40 49.41
C SER A 6 5.86 46.25 48.61
N LYS A 7 6.32 47.14 47.73
CA LYS A 7 6.03 48.55 47.33
C LYS A 7 6.84 48.82 46.07
N LYS A 8 6.32 49.27 45.05
CA LYS A 8 6.50 50.51 44.24
C LYS A 8 7.73 51.37 44.57
N LYS A 9 8.64 51.56 43.61
CA LYS A 9 9.38 52.82 43.46
C LYS A 9 9.52 53.21 41.99
N ARG A 10 9.17 54.49 41.76
CA ARG A 10 9.19 55.23 40.49
C ARG A 10 10.45 56.07 40.39
N LYS A 11 10.99 56.18 39.14
CA LYS A 11 11.61 57.28 38.40
C LYS A 11 12.89 57.94 38.96
N PRO A 12 13.74 58.64 38.17
CA PRO A 12 13.32 59.63 37.15
C PRO A 12 14.04 59.59 35.80
N LYS A 13 13.53 60.42 34.89
CA LYS A 13 14.01 60.85 33.59
C LYS A 13 15.32 61.63 33.69
N GLU A 14 16.17 61.53 32.67
CA GLU A 14 16.95 62.67 32.18
C GLU A 14 17.24 62.54 30.68
N GLU A 15 17.32 63.68 30.08
CA GLU A 15 17.21 64.04 28.67
C GLU A 15 18.55 64.01 27.92
N LYS A 16 18.39 63.87 26.59
CA LYS A 16 19.13 64.51 25.48
C LYS A 16 20.63 64.28 25.32
N LYS A 17 20.99 63.71 24.18
CA LYS A 17 21.75 64.44 23.13
C LYS A 17 21.87 63.56 21.88
N GLY A 18 21.54 64.15 20.74
CA GLY A 18 21.58 63.53 19.41
C GLY A 18 23.00 63.19 18.93
N LYS A 19 23.11 62.15 18.13
CA LYS A 19 24.23 61.95 17.21
C LYS A 19 23.75 61.19 15.99
N VAL A 20 23.68 61.96 14.89
CA VAL A 20 24.12 61.64 13.54
C VAL A 20 23.82 60.24 13.02
N GLU A 21 22.89 60.18 12.11
CA GLU A 21 22.62 59.08 11.17
C GLU A 21 23.89 58.71 10.40
N LYS A 22 24.33 57.44 10.55
CA LYS A 22 25.18 56.80 9.57
C LYS A 22 24.33 55.78 8.77
N GLU A 23 24.14 56.10 7.52
CA GLU A 23 23.49 55.23 6.50
C GLU A 23 24.09 53.83 6.52
N LYS A 24 23.28 52.84 6.91
CA LYS A 24 23.61 51.42 6.78
C LYS A 24 23.28 50.96 5.37
N LYS A 25 24.30 50.68 4.59
CA LYS A 25 24.22 50.01 3.27
C LYS A 25 23.34 48.78 3.34
N PRO A 26 22.48 48.49 2.29
CA PRO A 26 21.62 47.30 2.29
C PRO A 26 22.42 46.01 2.28
N LYS A 27 22.19 45.15 3.26
CA LYS A 27 22.77 43.79 3.32
C LYS A 27 22.17 42.99 2.15
N LYS A 28 23.06 42.41 1.32
CA LYS A 28 22.73 41.48 0.23
C LYS A 28 21.86 40.33 0.78
N PRO A 29 20.78 39.90 0.08
CA PRO A 29 19.96 38.80 0.54
C PRO A 29 20.82 37.51 0.64
N ALA A 30 20.74 36.87 1.80
CA ALA A 30 21.40 35.57 2.06
C ALA A 30 20.83 34.56 1.04
N LYS A 31 21.71 33.91 0.29
CA LYS A 31 21.35 32.81 -0.61
C LYS A 31 20.73 31.69 0.24
N VAL A 32 19.41 31.53 0.13
CA VAL A 32 18.70 30.36 0.67
C VAL A 32 19.29 29.14 0.01
N LYS A 33 19.99 28.33 0.78
CA LYS A 33 20.44 27.00 0.35
C LYS A 33 19.16 26.17 0.14
N ILE A 34 18.76 25.98 -1.10
CA ILE A 34 17.73 25.01 -1.47
C ILE A 34 18.33 23.64 -1.14
N GLU A 35 17.91 23.05 -0.02
CA GLU A 35 18.19 21.67 0.29
C GLU A 35 17.57 20.82 -0.81
N LYS A 36 18.40 20.28 -1.69
CA LYS A 36 17.97 19.32 -2.70
C LYS A 36 17.42 18.11 -1.93
N LYS A 37 16.09 17.92 -1.97
CA LYS A 37 15.47 16.66 -1.52
C LYS A 37 16.23 15.52 -2.18
N PRO A 38 16.68 14.50 -1.43
CA PRO A 38 17.37 13.36 -2.01
C PRO A 38 16.48 12.79 -3.12
N ALA A 39 17.08 12.53 -4.29
CA ALA A 39 16.39 11.89 -5.39
C ALA A 39 15.79 10.57 -4.88
N PRO A 40 14.57 10.19 -5.29
CA PRO A 40 13.96 8.94 -4.85
C PRO A 40 14.88 7.79 -5.23
N GLU A 41 15.42 7.08 -4.23
CA GLU A 41 16.19 5.86 -4.49
C GLU A 41 15.29 4.89 -5.25
N ILE A 42 15.71 4.46 -6.43
CA ILE A 42 14.98 3.49 -7.24
C ILE A 42 15.09 2.14 -6.53
N GLU A 43 14.10 1.84 -5.68
CA GLU A 43 14.02 0.55 -4.99
C GLU A 43 13.82 -0.57 -6.02
N ARG A 44 14.73 -1.54 -6.03
CA ARG A 44 14.61 -2.73 -6.89
C ARG A 44 13.47 -3.61 -6.37
N TYR A 45 12.57 -4.00 -7.26
CA TYR A 45 11.44 -4.88 -6.96
C TYR A 45 11.29 -6.00 -7.99
N PHE A 46 10.70 -7.10 -7.56
CA PHE A 46 10.28 -8.20 -8.43
C PHE A 46 8.80 -8.04 -8.73
N GLU A 47 8.45 -7.98 -10.01
CA GLU A 47 7.06 -7.77 -10.42
C GLU A 47 6.49 -9.02 -11.08
N ALA A 48 5.27 -9.39 -10.68
CA ALA A 48 4.51 -10.46 -11.31
C ALA A 48 3.01 -10.16 -11.32
N THR A 49 2.32 -10.73 -12.30
CA THR A 49 0.87 -10.62 -12.40
C THR A 49 0.19 -11.90 -11.97
N GLY A 50 -0.83 -11.80 -11.12
CA GLY A 50 -1.76 -12.87 -10.80
C GLY A 50 -3.12 -12.63 -11.43
N ARG A 51 -3.82 -13.71 -11.79
CA ARG A 51 -5.14 -13.63 -12.43
C ARG A 51 -6.08 -14.69 -11.89
N ARG A 52 -7.34 -14.31 -11.64
CA ARG A 52 -8.42 -15.24 -11.28
C ARG A 52 -9.76 -14.67 -11.74
N LYS A 53 -10.54 -15.46 -12.51
CA LYS A 53 -11.74 -14.95 -13.16
C LYS A 53 -11.44 -13.65 -13.93
N THR A 54 -12.13 -12.56 -13.59
CA THR A 54 -11.89 -11.21 -14.15
C THR A 54 -10.93 -10.37 -13.32
N ALA A 55 -10.51 -10.86 -12.13
CA ALA A 55 -9.56 -10.16 -11.27
C ALA A 55 -8.12 -10.27 -11.82
N VAL A 56 -7.44 -9.14 -11.83
CA VAL A 56 -6.02 -9.02 -12.18
C VAL A 56 -5.29 -8.33 -11.03
N ALA A 57 -4.28 -8.98 -10.48
CA ALA A 57 -3.41 -8.44 -9.45
C ALA A 57 -2.00 -8.24 -10.02
N ARG A 58 -1.47 -7.04 -9.90
CA ARG A 58 -0.09 -6.70 -10.20
C ARG A 58 0.66 -6.57 -8.89
N VAL A 59 1.54 -7.50 -8.63
CA VAL A 59 2.28 -7.61 -7.36
C VAL A 59 3.70 -7.13 -7.57
N ARG A 60 4.15 -6.26 -6.68
CA ARG A 60 5.53 -5.80 -6.54
C ARG A 60 6.08 -6.26 -5.21
N LEU A 61 7.18 -6.95 -5.23
CA LEU A 61 7.84 -7.53 -4.08
C LEU A 61 9.18 -6.84 -3.89
N PHE A 62 9.33 -6.10 -2.79
CA PHE A 62 10.54 -5.39 -2.42
C PHE A 62 11.29 -6.20 -1.36
N THR A 63 12.62 -6.28 -1.51
CA THR A 63 13.49 -6.98 -0.56
C THR A 63 14.01 -6.09 0.55
N ARG A 64 13.92 -4.77 0.37
CA ARG A 64 14.34 -3.72 1.32
C ARG A 64 13.16 -2.87 1.72
N GLY A 65 13.25 -2.17 2.84
CA GLY A 65 12.22 -1.28 3.36
C GLY A 65 11.37 -1.91 4.47
N GLU A 66 10.37 -1.17 4.92
CA GLU A 66 9.43 -1.63 5.95
C GLU A 66 8.59 -2.80 5.45
N LYS A 67 8.40 -3.79 6.33
CA LYS A 67 7.64 -5.01 6.03
C LYS A 67 6.14 -4.72 6.04
N LEU A 68 5.61 -4.27 4.92
CA LEU A 68 4.21 -3.89 4.77
C LEU A 68 3.56 -4.70 3.65
N PHE A 69 2.32 -5.12 3.87
CA PHE A 69 1.51 -5.72 2.83
C PHE A 69 0.34 -4.78 2.48
N LEU A 70 0.47 -4.10 1.34
CA LEU A 70 -0.49 -3.12 0.86
C LEU A 70 -1.24 -3.62 -0.37
N VAL A 71 -2.55 -3.48 -0.35
CA VAL A 71 -3.43 -3.74 -1.50
C VAL A 71 -4.17 -2.46 -1.85
N ASN A 72 -3.95 -1.94 -3.06
CA ASN A 72 -4.50 -0.65 -3.50
C ASN A 72 -4.24 0.48 -2.48
N GLN A 73 -3.01 0.59 -1.97
CA GLN A 73 -2.56 1.59 -0.99
C GLN A 73 -3.19 1.44 0.42
N LYS A 74 -3.96 0.40 0.67
CA LYS A 74 -4.53 0.08 1.97
C LYS A 74 -3.85 -1.16 2.55
N PRO A 75 -3.71 -1.29 3.86
CA PRO A 75 -3.28 -2.55 4.47
C PRO A 75 -4.21 -3.69 4.05
N TYR A 76 -3.65 -4.86 3.80
CA TYR A 76 -4.41 -6.01 3.31
C TYR A 76 -5.56 -6.42 4.26
N ASP A 77 -5.39 -6.22 5.57
CA ASP A 77 -6.39 -6.50 6.59
C ASP A 77 -7.65 -5.62 6.45
N LEU A 78 -7.43 -4.33 6.13
CA LEU A 78 -8.53 -3.39 5.90
C LEU A 78 -9.15 -3.55 4.51
N TYR A 79 -8.39 -4.06 3.54
CA TYR A 79 -8.89 -4.26 2.19
C TYR A 79 -9.73 -5.53 2.06
N LEU A 80 -9.34 -6.62 2.73
CA LEU A 80 -10.01 -7.91 2.72
C LEU A 80 -10.82 -8.08 4.01
N PRO A 81 -12.16 -8.03 3.94
CA PRO A 81 -13.01 -7.95 5.14
C PRO A 81 -13.11 -9.26 5.94
N SER A 82 -12.72 -10.39 5.36
CA SER A 82 -12.81 -11.71 6.00
C SER A 82 -11.44 -12.29 6.27
N LEU A 83 -11.25 -12.92 7.44
CA LEU A 83 -10.03 -13.65 7.80
C LEU A 83 -9.69 -14.74 6.78
N GLU A 84 -10.70 -15.43 6.25
CA GLU A 84 -10.52 -16.44 5.20
C GLU A 84 -9.83 -15.85 3.97
N LEU A 85 -10.28 -14.67 3.51
CA LEU A 85 -9.69 -13.99 2.35
C LEU A 85 -8.26 -13.52 2.62
N GLN A 86 -8.00 -13.07 3.84
CA GLN A 86 -6.65 -12.66 4.29
C GLN A 86 -5.71 -13.87 4.28
N GLN A 87 -6.13 -15.00 4.83
CA GLN A 87 -5.38 -16.26 4.81
C GLN A 87 -5.11 -16.74 3.38
N ILE A 88 -6.12 -16.68 2.49
CA ILE A 88 -5.91 -17.01 1.07
C ILE A 88 -4.82 -16.14 0.46
N ALA A 89 -4.83 -14.83 0.69
CA ALA A 89 -3.85 -13.91 0.13
C ALA A 89 -2.44 -14.16 0.66
N GLN A 90 -2.30 -14.51 1.95
CA GLN A 90 -1.03 -14.77 2.62
C GLN A 90 -0.47 -16.20 2.38
N SER A 91 -1.31 -17.16 2.05
CA SER A 91 -0.98 -18.60 2.01
C SER A 91 0.30 -18.92 1.21
N ALA A 92 0.63 -18.14 0.17
CA ALA A 92 1.87 -18.33 -0.58
C ALA A 92 3.12 -17.95 0.23
N LEU A 93 3.04 -16.89 1.04
CA LEU A 93 4.12 -16.43 1.93
C LEU A 93 4.29 -17.36 3.12
N GLU A 94 3.19 -17.81 3.72
CA GLU A 94 3.17 -18.75 4.84
C GLU A 94 3.83 -20.07 4.44
N LYS A 95 3.44 -20.62 3.27
CA LYS A 95 4.03 -21.86 2.75
C LYS A 95 5.53 -21.77 2.56
N MET A 96 6.04 -20.59 2.25
CA MET A 96 7.48 -20.34 2.09
C MET A 96 8.15 -19.82 3.36
N LYS A 97 7.39 -19.58 4.46
CA LYS A 97 7.86 -19.00 5.74
C LYS A 97 8.57 -17.65 5.52
N CYS A 98 7.93 -16.79 4.72
CA CYS A 98 8.49 -15.51 4.27
C CYS A 98 7.55 -14.33 4.55
N LEU A 99 6.63 -14.41 5.53
CA LEU A 99 5.66 -13.36 5.85
C LEU A 99 6.34 -12.03 6.13
N ASP A 100 7.38 -12.04 6.98
CA ASP A 100 8.04 -10.81 7.46
C ASP A 100 9.32 -10.45 6.70
N ARG A 101 9.53 -11.00 5.52
CA ARG A 101 10.77 -10.75 4.76
C ARG A 101 10.66 -9.66 3.73
N PHE A 102 9.44 -9.37 3.25
CA PHE A 102 9.20 -8.55 2.08
C PHE A 102 8.21 -7.43 2.37
N ARG A 103 8.44 -6.29 1.72
CA ARG A 103 7.39 -5.29 1.51
C ARG A 103 6.66 -5.67 0.22
N ILE A 104 5.34 -5.77 0.29
CA ILE A 104 4.50 -6.22 -0.81
C ILE A 104 3.50 -5.12 -1.17
N GLU A 105 3.56 -4.66 -2.39
CA GLU A 105 2.58 -3.72 -2.94
C GLU A 105 1.79 -4.38 -4.06
N VAL A 106 0.48 -4.35 -3.95
CA VAL A 106 -0.42 -4.97 -4.91
C VAL A 106 -1.41 -3.96 -5.46
N LYS A 107 -1.47 -3.87 -6.78
CA LYS A 107 -2.56 -3.16 -7.47
C LYS A 107 -3.52 -4.19 -8.05
N VAL A 108 -4.77 -4.18 -7.56
CA VAL A 108 -5.82 -5.14 -7.98
C VAL A 108 -6.93 -4.40 -8.70
N LYS A 109 -7.40 -5.01 -9.80
CA LYS A 109 -8.55 -4.51 -10.57
C LYS A 109 -9.47 -5.66 -10.97
N GLY A 110 -10.78 -5.38 -11.00
CA GLY A 110 -11.82 -6.29 -11.44
C GLY A 110 -12.14 -7.45 -10.49
N GLY A 111 -13.20 -8.19 -10.76
CA GLY A 111 -13.66 -9.31 -9.95
C GLY A 111 -14.21 -8.92 -8.57
N GLY A 112 -14.59 -9.93 -7.79
CA GLY A 112 -15.00 -9.77 -6.40
C GLY A 112 -13.86 -10.12 -5.44
N PHE A 113 -14.00 -9.82 -4.15
CA PHE A 113 -12.98 -9.98 -3.12
C PHE A 113 -12.31 -11.36 -3.09
N HIS A 114 -13.08 -12.43 -3.23
CA HIS A 114 -12.53 -13.80 -3.27
C HIS A 114 -11.62 -14.00 -4.50
N ALA A 115 -12.05 -13.56 -5.68
CA ALA A 115 -11.23 -13.67 -6.88
C ALA A 115 -9.99 -12.77 -6.81
N GLN A 116 -10.09 -11.63 -6.14
CA GLN A 116 -8.96 -10.73 -5.89
C GLN A 116 -7.94 -11.36 -4.94
N ALA A 117 -8.38 -11.96 -3.83
CA ALA A 117 -7.50 -12.66 -2.89
C ALA A 117 -6.74 -13.81 -3.57
N GLU A 118 -7.44 -14.63 -4.39
CA GLU A 118 -6.79 -15.69 -5.16
C GLU A 118 -5.83 -15.15 -6.24
N ALA A 119 -6.17 -14.02 -6.89
CA ALA A 119 -5.29 -13.37 -7.84
C ALA A 119 -4.03 -12.82 -7.17
N VAL A 120 -4.17 -12.24 -5.97
CA VAL A 120 -3.05 -11.78 -5.14
C VAL A 120 -2.14 -12.95 -4.79
N ARG A 121 -2.68 -14.06 -4.26
CA ARG A 121 -1.93 -15.28 -3.97
C ARG A 121 -1.13 -15.78 -5.17
N HIS A 122 -1.79 -15.87 -6.33
CA HIS A 122 -1.14 -16.30 -7.58
C HIS A 122 -0.02 -15.35 -8.01
N GLY A 123 -0.23 -14.03 -7.87
CA GLY A 123 0.77 -13.01 -8.18
C GLY A 123 1.99 -13.09 -7.25
N ILE A 124 1.77 -13.22 -5.94
CA ILE A 124 2.83 -13.40 -4.94
C ILE A 124 3.64 -14.67 -5.22
N ALA A 125 2.96 -15.80 -5.47
CA ALA A 125 3.64 -17.06 -5.79
C ALA A 125 4.56 -16.92 -7.01
N ARG A 126 4.13 -16.22 -8.06
CA ARG A 126 4.95 -15.95 -9.25
C ARG A 126 6.12 -15.01 -8.95
N ALA A 127 5.91 -13.95 -8.16
CA ALA A 127 6.97 -13.02 -7.76
C ALA A 127 8.05 -13.72 -6.92
N LEU A 128 7.65 -14.61 -6.00
CA LEU A 128 8.57 -15.42 -5.21
C LEU A 128 9.43 -16.37 -6.08
N VAL A 129 8.89 -16.91 -7.17
CA VAL A 129 9.67 -17.75 -8.11
C VAL A 129 10.67 -16.90 -8.90
N ILE A 130 10.35 -15.64 -9.22
CA ILE A 130 11.30 -14.73 -9.88
C ILE A 130 12.43 -14.36 -8.91
N PHE A 131 12.11 -14.17 -7.63
CA PHE A 131 13.10 -13.88 -6.59
C PHE A 131 14.02 -15.09 -6.34
N ASN A 132 13.46 -16.29 -6.17
CA ASN A 132 14.24 -17.51 -5.98
C ASN A 132 13.58 -18.68 -6.74
N PRO A 133 14.23 -19.24 -7.77
CA PRO A 133 13.70 -20.34 -8.56
C PRO A 133 13.49 -21.65 -7.76
N ASP A 134 14.19 -21.87 -6.65
CA ASP A 134 14.02 -23.07 -5.80
C ASP A 134 12.63 -23.18 -5.18
N PHE A 135 11.96 -22.04 -4.98
CA PHE A 135 10.60 -22.00 -4.45
C PHE A 135 9.57 -22.62 -5.41
N ARG A 136 9.91 -22.71 -6.70
CA ARG A 136 9.02 -23.25 -7.74
C ARG A 136 8.49 -24.64 -7.42
N LYS A 137 9.33 -25.55 -6.96
CA LYS A 137 8.93 -26.95 -6.66
C LYS A 137 7.88 -26.99 -5.54
N ARG A 138 8.08 -26.23 -4.47
CA ARG A 138 7.15 -26.18 -3.31
C ARG A 138 5.84 -25.48 -3.67
N LEU A 139 5.88 -24.34 -4.39
CA LEU A 139 4.70 -23.58 -4.79
C LEU A 139 3.88 -24.33 -5.86
N LYS A 140 4.53 -25.09 -6.76
CA LYS A 140 3.84 -25.93 -7.73
C LYS A 140 3.10 -27.08 -7.05
N ARG A 141 3.74 -27.76 -6.07
CA ARG A 141 3.10 -28.83 -5.28
C ARG A 141 1.91 -28.32 -4.47
N ALA A 142 1.94 -27.08 -3.99
CA ALA A 142 0.82 -26.44 -3.31
C ALA A 142 -0.28 -25.92 -4.27
N GLY A 143 -0.10 -26.01 -5.60
CA GLY A 143 -1.07 -25.56 -6.59
C GLY A 143 -1.14 -24.04 -6.81
N PHE A 144 -0.25 -23.25 -6.17
CA PHE A 144 -0.32 -21.78 -6.20
C PHE A 144 0.17 -21.13 -7.50
N LEU A 145 0.90 -21.90 -8.34
CA LEU A 145 1.38 -21.42 -9.64
C LEU A 145 0.40 -21.70 -10.79
N THR A 146 -0.58 -22.58 -10.55
CA THR A 146 -1.55 -22.95 -11.58
C THR A 146 -2.68 -21.90 -11.58
N ARG A 147 -2.96 -21.33 -12.75
CA ARG A 147 -4.11 -20.47 -12.91
C ARG A 147 -5.35 -21.32 -13.10
N ASP A 148 -6.38 -21.10 -12.30
CA ASP A 148 -7.71 -21.67 -12.53
C ASP A 148 -8.45 -20.83 -13.58
N PRO A 149 -8.74 -21.39 -14.78
CA PRO A 149 -9.39 -20.67 -15.87
C PRO A 149 -10.92 -20.58 -15.72
N ARG A 150 -11.51 -21.31 -14.73
CA ARG A 150 -12.96 -21.38 -14.58
C ARG A 150 -13.58 -20.01 -14.37
N MET A 151 -14.55 -19.67 -15.21
CA MET A 151 -15.35 -18.46 -15.13
C MET A 151 -16.83 -18.84 -15.25
N ARG A 152 -17.70 -17.99 -14.70
CA ARG A 152 -19.14 -18.18 -14.83
C ARG A 152 -19.57 -17.92 -16.27
N GLU A 153 -20.29 -18.87 -16.87
CA GLU A 153 -20.85 -18.73 -18.20
C GLU A 153 -21.90 -17.62 -18.23
N ARG A 154 -21.92 -16.84 -19.30
CA ARG A 154 -22.87 -15.76 -19.51
C ARG A 154 -24.29 -16.28 -19.59
N LYS A 155 -25.26 -15.62 -18.97
CA LYS A 155 -26.70 -15.87 -19.19
C LYS A 155 -27.03 -15.67 -20.68
N LYS A 156 -27.75 -16.59 -21.26
CA LYS A 156 -28.22 -16.52 -22.65
C LYS A 156 -29.67 -16.06 -22.71
N PHE A 157 -30.03 -15.45 -23.82
CA PHE A 157 -31.40 -15.06 -24.10
C PHE A 157 -32.32 -16.29 -24.08
N GLY A 158 -33.57 -16.15 -23.61
CA GLY A 158 -34.54 -17.26 -23.51
C GLY A 158 -34.33 -18.22 -22.34
N LEU A 159 -33.20 -18.19 -21.64
CA LEU A 159 -32.89 -19.04 -20.49
C LEU A 159 -32.96 -18.26 -19.17
N LYS A 160 -33.28 -18.96 -18.05
CA LYS A 160 -33.19 -18.37 -16.69
C LYS A 160 -31.74 -18.18 -16.19
N ARG A 161 -30.83 -19.10 -16.58
CA ARG A 161 -29.37 -19.04 -16.33
C ARG A 161 -28.61 -19.33 -17.63
N ALA A 162 -27.33 -19.62 -17.55
CA ALA A 162 -26.53 -19.91 -18.76
C ALA A 162 -27.09 -21.04 -19.61
N ARG A 163 -27.64 -22.10 -18.98
CA ARG A 163 -28.16 -23.31 -19.64
C ARG A 163 -29.52 -23.76 -19.10
N ARG A 164 -30.07 -23.13 -18.04
CA ARG A 164 -31.33 -23.50 -17.44
C ARG A 164 -32.49 -22.85 -18.19
N ALA A 165 -33.34 -23.65 -18.82
CA ALA A 165 -34.56 -23.19 -19.40
C ALA A 165 -35.61 -22.78 -18.35
N PRO A 166 -36.60 -21.92 -18.70
CA PRO A 166 -37.79 -21.72 -17.89
C PRO A 166 -38.58 -23.04 -17.85
N GLN A 167 -39.26 -23.25 -16.74
CA GLN A 167 -40.17 -24.38 -16.62
C GLN A 167 -41.44 -24.08 -17.43
N TRP A 168 -41.78 -24.97 -18.34
CA TRP A 168 -43.06 -24.89 -19.00
C TRP A 168 -44.18 -25.32 -18.06
N ALA A 169 -45.17 -24.47 -17.92
CA ALA A 169 -46.41 -24.89 -17.27
C ALA A 169 -47.16 -25.78 -18.27
N LYS A 170 -47.16 -27.08 -17.97
CA LYS A 170 -48.12 -27.97 -18.62
C LYS A 170 -49.47 -27.69 -17.96
N ARG A 171 -50.55 -27.53 -18.75
CA ARG A 171 -51.89 -27.28 -18.26
C ARG A 171 -52.23 -28.15 -17.09
#